data_287eb88e9ab58c614bdd000aea854e8e
#
_entry.id   287eb88e9ab58c614bdd000aea854e8e
#
_cell.length_a   1.000
_cell.length_b   1.000
_cell.length_c   1.000
_cell.angle_alpha   90.00
_cell.angle_beta   90.00
_cell.angle_gamma   90.00
#
_symmetry.space_group_name_H-M   'P 1'
#
loop_
_entity.id
_entity.type
_entity.pdbx_description
1 polymer ?
#
loop_
_entity_poly.entity_id
_entity_poly.type
_entity_poly.pdbx_seq_one_letter_code
_entity_poly.pdbx_strand_id
1 'polypeptide(L)'
;MFKHEKRMLQEVKVERPNPQYAAMLQEQLGGPNGELKAGLQYISQSFRIKDPAIKDLFMDIGAEELSHMEMVAQTINLLNGHAVDVGSVDAGEIETHTLGGLAPMLVNASGAPWSANYVNVTGDIAADLLSNIAAEQGAKVVYEYLYRQINDRYVRQTIDFLLNREEAHNALFREALNRVQNKGSNKDFGVTEDSKLYFDLSSPTPPNHFNAPNPTPPGFKNPTQPGQ
;
A
#
# COMPACT_ATOMS: atom_id res chain seq x y z
N MET A 1 -5.32 5.85 -24.32
CA MET A 1 -6.41 4.98 -24.79
C MET A 1 -6.49 3.80 -23.83
N PHE A 2 -7.64 3.59 -23.18
CA PHE A 2 -7.88 2.39 -22.38
C PHE A 2 -8.05 1.18 -23.31
N LYS A 3 -7.35 0.07 -22.94
CA LYS A 3 -7.57 -1.22 -23.57
C LYS A 3 -7.90 -2.21 -22.46
N HIS A 4 -8.88 -3.07 -22.72
CA HIS A 4 -9.19 -4.21 -21.87
C HIS A 4 -8.66 -5.47 -22.55
N GLU A 5 -7.78 -6.18 -21.88
CA GLU A 5 -7.31 -7.50 -22.30
C GLU A 5 -8.26 -8.56 -21.72
N LYS A 6 -8.56 -9.60 -22.52
CA LYS A 6 -9.48 -10.68 -22.13
C LYS A 6 -8.86 -11.66 -21.12
N ARG A 7 -7.57 -11.58 -20.91
CA ARG A 7 -6.83 -12.42 -19.96
C ARG A 7 -6.37 -11.59 -18.80
N MET A 8 -6.59 -12.08 -17.59
CA MET A 8 -5.93 -11.53 -16.41
C MET A 8 -4.42 -11.71 -16.50
N LEU A 9 -3.70 -10.87 -15.77
CA LEU A 9 -2.25 -10.95 -15.67
C LEU A 9 -1.81 -12.34 -15.19
N GLN A 10 -2.53 -12.91 -14.22
CA GLN A 10 -2.42 -14.29 -13.79
C GLN A 10 -3.82 -14.86 -13.50
N GLU A 11 -4.09 -16.08 -13.93
CA GLU A 11 -5.35 -16.77 -13.62
C GLU A 11 -5.46 -17.04 -12.12
N VAL A 12 -6.58 -16.66 -11.51
CA VAL A 12 -6.86 -16.86 -10.10
C VAL A 12 -7.81 -18.05 -9.89
N LYS A 13 -7.63 -18.75 -8.78
CA LYS A 13 -8.41 -19.93 -8.38
C LYS A 13 -8.63 -19.93 -6.87
N VAL A 14 -9.62 -20.70 -6.42
CA VAL A 14 -9.83 -21.01 -5.01
C VAL A 14 -10.11 -22.52 -4.87
N GLU A 15 -9.82 -23.11 -3.71
CA GLU A 15 -10.15 -24.52 -3.47
C GLU A 15 -11.65 -24.70 -3.27
N ARG A 16 -12.27 -23.75 -2.57
CA ARG A 16 -13.72 -23.73 -2.28
C ARG A 16 -14.14 -22.33 -1.85
N PRO A 17 -15.42 -21.99 -1.96
CA PRO A 17 -15.95 -20.74 -1.41
C PRO A 17 -15.63 -20.61 0.09
N ASN A 18 -15.21 -19.39 0.47
CA ASN A 18 -14.97 -18.98 1.85
C ASN A 18 -15.21 -17.47 1.99
N PRO A 19 -16.44 -17.05 2.37
CA PRO A 19 -16.77 -15.63 2.48
C PRO A 19 -15.92 -14.86 3.48
N GLN A 20 -15.41 -15.52 4.51
CA GLN A 20 -14.50 -14.87 5.47
C GLN A 20 -13.19 -14.45 4.81
N TYR A 21 -12.61 -15.30 3.96
CA TYR A 21 -11.42 -14.95 3.18
C TYR A 21 -11.72 -13.86 2.15
N ALA A 22 -12.92 -13.89 1.55
CA ALA A 22 -13.36 -12.83 0.66
C ALA A 22 -13.40 -11.47 1.37
N ALA A 23 -13.99 -11.42 2.58
CA ALA A 23 -14.03 -10.20 3.40
C ALA A 23 -12.63 -9.69 3.77
N MET A 24 -11.70 -10.59 4.10
CA MET A 24 -10.32 -10.21 4.39
C MET A 24 -9.62 -9.59 3.18
N LEU A 25 -9.83 -10.14 1.98
CA LEU A 25 -9.23 -9.63 0.73
C LEU A 25 -9.81 -8.28 0.30
N GLN A 26 -10.98 -7.87 0.82
CA GLN A 26 -11.52 -6.53 0.57
C GLN A 26 -10.55 -5.42 1.01
N GLU A 27 -9.66 -5.66 1.98
CA GLU A 27 -8.64 -4.69 2.38
C GLU A 27 -7.70 -4.33 1.22
N GLN A 28 -7.35 -5.33 0.38
CA GLN A 28 -6.49 -5.12 -0.78
C GLN A 28 -7.27 -4.63 -2.01
N LEU A 29 -8.59 -4.68 -2.00
CA LEU A 29 -9.41 -4.08 -3.07
C LEU A 29 -9.68 -2.60 -2.79
N GLY A 30 -10.32 -2.29 -1.68
CA GLY A 30 -10.85 -0.96 -1.37
C GLY A 30 -10.24 -0.29 -0.14
N GLY A 31 -9.21 -0.88 0.47
CA GLY A 31 -8.51 -0.32 1.61
C GLY A 31 -7.47 0.75 1.24
N PRO A 32 -6.92 1.45 2.24
CA PRO A 32 -5.93 2.52 2.03
C PRO A 32 -4.57 2.03 1.50
N ASN A 33 -4.27 0.75 1.60
CA ASN A 33 -3.10 0.09 1.01
C ASN A 33 -3.49 -0.87 -0.13
N GLY A 34 -4.71 -0.76 -0.65
CA GLY A 34 -5.21 -1.65 -1.69
C GLY A 34 -4.91 -1.16 -3.11
N GLU A 35 -5.11 -2.06 -4.06
CA GLU A 35 -4.74 -1.92 -5.48
C GLU A 35 -5.45 -0.74 -6.17
N LEU A 36 -6.73 -0.49 -5.84
CA LEU A 36 -7.46 0.65 -6.41
C LEU A 36 -6.79 1.97 -6.03
N LYS A 37 -6.35 2.11 -4.76
CA LYS A 37 -5.65 3.31 -4.30
C LYS A 37 -4.31 3.44 -5.00
N ALA A 38 -3.53 2.39 -5.10
CA ALA A 38 -2.22 2.39 -5.75
C ALA A 38 -2.32 2.79 -7.22
N GLY A 39 -3.18 2.14 -7.99
CA GLY A 39 -3.39 2.44 -9.40
C GLY A 39 -3.81 3.88 -9.66
N LEU A 40 -4.81 4.37 -8.92
CA LEU A 40 -5.27 5.76 -9.08
C LEU A 40 -4.23 6.78 -8.62
N GLN A 41 -3.44 6.48 -7.58
CA GLN A 41 -2.38 7.37 -7.10
C GLN A 41 -1.30 7.54 -8.17
N TYR A 42 -0.75 6.46 -8.69
CA TYR A 42 0.36 6.50 -9.64
C TYR A 42 -0.06 7.12 -10.97
N ILE A 43 -1.23 6.78 -11.50
CA ILE A 43 -1.79 7.40 -12.69
C ILE A 43 -1.98 8.91 -12.48
N SER A 44 -2.57 9.33 -11.34
CA SER A 44 -2.82 10.75 -11.07
C SER A 44 -1.54 11.57 -10.94
N GLN A 45 -0.52 11.02 -10.27
CA GLN A 45 0.79 11.64 -10.13
C GLN A 45 1.49 11.80 -11.49
N SER A 46 1.31 10.83 -12.40
CA SER A 46 1.97 10.81 -13.72
C SER A 46 1.67 12.03 -14.57
N PHE A 47 0.49 12.64 -14.42
CA PHE A 47 0.04 13.75 -15.27
C PHE A 47 0.94 15.00 -15.19
N ARG A 48 1.66 15.20 -14.10
CA ARG A 48 2.56 16.34 -13.90
C ARG A 48 4.03 16.02 -14.16
N ILE A 49 4.37 14.76 -14.37
CA ILE A 49 5.75 14.33 -14.61
C ILE A 49 6.18 14.73 -16.01
N LYS A 50 7.30 15.45 -16.11
CA LYS A 50 7.86 15.94 -17.38
C LYS A 50 8.88 14.98 -17.99
N ASP A 51 9.60 14.20 -17.17
CA ASP A 51 10.53 13.17 -17.66
C ASP A 51 9.72 12.02 -18.25
N PRO A 52 9.76 11.76 -19.57
CA PRO A 52 8.89 10.77 -20.19
C PRO A 52 9.14 9.36 -19.65
N ALA A 53 10.37 8.98 -19.33
CA ALA A 53 10.67 7.66 -18.82
C ALA A 53 10.12 7.43 -17.41
N ILE A 54 10.12 8.47 -16.55
CA ILE A 54 9.53 8.37 -15.22
C ILE A 54 8.00 8.41 -15.32
N LYS A 55 7.45 9.22 -16.24
CA LYS A 55 6.01 9.24 -16.50
C LYS A 55 5.51 7.88 -16.98
N ASP A 56 6.22 7.26 -17.91
CA ASP A 56 5.86 5.93 -18.42
C ASP A 56 5.92 4.89 -17.30
N LEU A 57 6.94 4.92 -16.45
CA LEU A 57 7.04 4.04 -15.29
C LEU A 57 5.81 4.16 -14.37
N PHE A 58 5.39 5.39 -14.03
CA PHE A 58 4.20 5.60 -13.19
C PHE A 58 2.91 5.09 -13.84
N MET A 59 2.80 5.28 -15.17
CA MET A 59 1.64 4.79 -15.92
C MET A 59 1.64 3.27 -16.04
N ASP A 60 2.79 2.66 -16.28
CA ASP A 60 2.91 1.20 -16.40
C ASP A 60 2.61 0.51 -15.08
N ILE A 61 3.21 0.98 -13.98
CA ILE A 61 2.90 0.45 -12.64
C ILE A 61 1.42 0.71 -12.30
N GLY A 62 0.91 1.91 -12.53
CA GLY A 62 -0.50 2.21 -12.26
C GLY A 62 -1.49 1.35 -13.06
N ALA A 63 -1.15 1.00 -14.31
CA ALA A 63 -1.94 0.06 -15.12
C ALA A 63 -1.83 -1.38 -14.59
N GLU A 64 -0.65 -1.77 -14.11
CA GLU A 64 -0.44 -3.07 -13.48
C GLU A 64 -1.25 -3.21 -12.18
N GLU A 65 -1.31 -2.16 -11.34
CA GLU A 65 -2.13 -2.13 -10.13
C GLU A 65 -3.63 -2.30 -10.42
N LEU A 66 -4.12 -1.75 -11.53
CA LEU A 66 -5.51 -2.02 -11.95
C LEU A 66 -5.70 -3.47 -12.38
N SER A 67 -4.67 -4.14 -12.88
CA SER A 67 -4.70 -5.58 -13.18
C SER A 67 -4.63 -6.43 -11.90
N HIS A 68 -3.88 -5.98 -10.89
CA HIS A 68 -3.88 -6.58 -9.54
C HIS A 68 -5.27 -6.43 -8.88
N MET A 69 -5.87 -5.26 -9.01
CA MET A 69 -7.25 -5.02 -8.55
C MET A 69 -8.23 -6.03 -9.18
N GLU A 70 -8.12 -6.29 -10.49
CA GLU A 70 -8.92 -7.31 -11.16
C GLU A 70 -8.71 -8.71 -10.56
N MET A 71 -7.46 -9.10 -10.30
CA MET A 71 -7.12 -10.38 -9.69
C MET A 71 -7.68 -10.51 -8.27
N VAL A 72 -7.56 -9.49 -7.44
CA VAL A 72 -8.13 -9.46 -6.09
C VAL A 72 -9.65 -9.54 -6.15
N ALA A 73 -10.30 -8.72 -7.00
CA ALA A 73 -11.75 -8.72 -7.18
C ALA A 73 -12.28 -10.08 -7.65
N GLN A 74 -11.61 -10.71 -8.61
CA GLN A 74 -12.00 -12.04 -9.09
C GLN A 74 -11.77 -13.12 -8.02
N THR A 75 -10.72 -13.02 -7.21
CA THR A 75 -10.50 -13.94 -6.09
C THR A 75 -11.62 -13.81 -5.05
N ILE A 76 -12.03 -12.58 -4.70
CA ILE A 76 -13.16 -12.31 -3.82
C ILE A 76 -14.44 -12.92 -4.40
N ASN A 77 -14.70 -12.73 -5.70
CA ASN A 77 -15.87 -13.29 -6.37
C ASN A 77 -15.92 -14.81 -6.29
N LEU A 78 -14.79 -15.49 -6.53
CA LEU A 78 -14.69 -16.94 -6.42
C LEU A 78 -14.89 -17.44 -4.98
N LEU A 79 -14.34 -16.71 -4.00
CA LEU A 79 -14.51 -17.03 -2.58
C LEU A 79 -15.94 -16.84 -2.08
N ASN A 80 -16.69 -15.88 -2.65
CA ASN A 80 -18.11 -15.69 -2.35
C ASN A 80 -19.00 -16.76 -3.00
N GLY A 81 -18.51 -17.50 -4.01
CA GLY A 81 -19.25 -18.50 -4.76
C GLY A 81 -20.04 -17.90 -5.92
N HIS A 82 -20.41 -18.75 -6.89
CA HIS A 82 -21.04 -18.31 -8.14
C HIS A 82 -22.56 -18.02 -8.04
N ALA A 83 -23.18 -18.33 -6.91
CA ALA A 83 -24.60 -18.07 -6.70
C ALA A 83 -24.84 -17.64 -5.27
N VAL A 84 -25.51 -16.52 -5.12
CA VAL A 84 -26.06 -16.14 -3.82
C VAL A 84 -27.29 -16.97 -3.60
N ASP A 85 -27.15 -18.05 -2.88
CA ASP A 85 -28.30 -18.76 -2.31
C ASP A 85 -28.67 -18.07 -1.01
N VAL A 86 -29.73 -17.24 -1.08
CA VAL A 86 -30.24 -16.48 0.07
C VAL A 86 -30.67 -17.40 1.22
N GLY A 87 -30.93 -18.69 0.93
CA GLY A 87 -31.26 -19.68 1.94
C GLY A 87 -30.10 -20.26 2.72
N SER A 88 -28.85 -20.01 2.29
CA SER A 88 -27.64 -20.54 2.91
C SER A 88 -26.88 -19.53 3.79
N VAL A 89 -27.39 -18.31 3.93
CA VAL A 89 -26.74 -17.26 4.70
C VAL A 89 -26.92 -17.51 6.19
N ASP A 90 -25.84 -17.79 6.89
CA ASP A 90 -25.85 -17.83 8.35
C ASP A 90 -26.01 -16.41 8.90
N ALA A 91 -26.93 -16.23 9.85
CA ALA A 91 -27.21 -14.93 10.48
C ALA A 91 -25.98 -14.29 11.14
N GLY A 92 -24.99 -15.08 11.55
CA GLY A 92 -23.72 -14.59 12.09
C GLY A 92 -22.77 -14.01 11.04
N GLU A 93 -23.02 -14.24 9.76
CA GLU A 93 -22.19 -13.77 8.64
C GLU A 93 -22.86 -12.66 7.80
N ILE A 94 -23.98 -12.11 8.27
CA ILE A 94 -24.76 -11.10 7.54
C ILE A 94 -23.90 -9.91 7.12
N GLU A 95 -23.01 -9.44 7.99
CA GLU A 95 -22.12 -8.33 7.70
C GLU A 95 -21.20 -8.65 6.51
N THR A 96 -20.59 -9.81 6.52
CA THR A 96 -19.73 -10.30 5.43
C THR A 96 -20.52 -10.44 4.13
N HIS A 97 -21.73 -10.99 4.19
CA HIS A 97 -22.58 -11.16 3.02
C HIS A 97 -23.18 -9.86 2.50
N THR A 98 -23.53 -8.93 3.38
CA THR A 98 -24.08 -7.63 2.98
C THR A 98 -23.01 -6.74 2.35
N LEU A 99 -21.79 -6.80 2.85
CA LEU A 99 -20.71 -5.91 2.44
C LEU A 99 -19.83 -6.52 1.34
N GLY A 100 -19.69 -7.84 1.28
CA GLY A 100 -18.81 -8.51 0.31
C GLY A 100 -19.44 -9.69 -0.42
N GLY A 101 -20.62 -10.18 0.02
CA GLY A 101 -21.14 -11.49 -0.36
C GLY A 101 -21.69 -11.61 -1.77
N LEU A 102 -22.04 -10.53 -2.44
CA LEU A 102 -22.67 -10.57 -3.76
C LEU A 102 -21.71 -10.22 -4.89
N ALA A 103 -20.83 -9.29 -4.66
CA ALA A 103 -19.83 -8.85 -5.61
C ALA A 103 -18.65 -8.18 -4.87
N PRO A 104 -17.48 -8.14 -5.47
CA PRO A 104 -16.41 -7.30 -4.98
C PRO A 104 -16.87 -5.83 -4.92
N MET A 105 -16.73 -5.20 -3.78
CA MET A 105 -17.16 -3.83 -3.54
C MET A 105 -15.94 -2.93 -3.32
N LEU A 106 -16.07 -1.64 -3.62
CA LEU A 106 -15.03 -0.66 -3.33
C LEU A 106 -15.08 -0.24 -1.85
N VAL A 107 -14.85 -1.23 -0.98
CA VAL A 107 -14.79 -1.07 0.48
C VAL A 107 -13.58 -1.82 1.02
N ASN A 108 -13.13 -1.45 2.20
CA ASN A 108 -12.11 -2.21 2.92
C ASN A 108 -12.71 -3.43 3.66
N ALA A 109 -11.88 -4.18 4.39
CA ALA A 109 -12.32 -5.38 5.12
C ALA A 109 -13.36 -5.10 6.22
N SER A 110 -13.43 -3.88 6.74
CA SER A 110 -14.46 -3.48 7.72
C SER A 110 -15.74 -2.90 7.07
N GLY A 111 -15.82 -2.89 5.75
CA GLY A 111 -16.96 -2.33 5.02
C GLY A 111 -16.93 -0.81 4.86
N ALA A 112 -15.85 -0.14 5.27
CA ALA A 112 -15.71 1.30 5.06
C ALA A 112 -15.50 1.60 3.56
N PRO A 113 -16.27 2.52 2.96
CA PRO A 113 -16.14 2.86 1.55
C PRO A 113 -14.76 3.39 1.20
N TRP A 114 -14.24 3.01 0.04
CA TRP A 114 -13.05 3.61 -0.53
C TRP A 114 -13.21 5.13 -0.65
N SER A 115 -12.14 5.84 -0.40
CA SER A 115 -12.13 7.30 -0.46
C SER A 115 -10.95 7.82 -1.28
N ALA A 116 -11.19 8.85 -2.10
CA ALA A 116 -10.15 9.58 -2.80
C ALA A 116 -9.12 10.23 -1.83
N ASN A 117 -9.46 10.37 -0.55
CA ASN A 117 -8.54 10.85 0.47
C ASN A 117 -7.35 9.89 0.72
N TYR A 118 -7.42 8.66 0.26
CA TYR A 118 -6.30 7.73 0.30
C TYR A 118 -5.21 8.08 -0.72
N VAL A 119 -5.58 8.81 -1.78
CA VAL A 119 -4.69 9.13 -2.90
C VAL A 119 -3.84 10.35 -2.56
N ASN A 120 -2.53 10.17 -2.53
CA ASN A 120 -1.58 11.24 -2.29
C ASN A 120 -0.99 11.73 -3.63
N VAL A 121 -1.23 13.01 -3.96
CA VAL A 121 -0.69 13.65 -5.17
C VAL A 121 -0.22 15.06 -4.78
N THR A 122 1.09 15.26 -4.70
CA THR A 122 1.67 16.53 -4.32
C THR A 122 2.10 17.37 -5.53
N GLY A 123 2.48 16.71 -6.62
CA GLY A 123 3.08 17.31 -7.80
C GLY A 123 4.59 17.60 -7.64
N ASP A 124 5.18 17.26 -6.49
CA ASP A 124 6.63 17.14 -6.30
C ASP A 124 7.03 15.68 -6.53
N ILE A 125 7.90 15.44 -7.50
CA ILE A 125 8.23 14.10 -7.95
C ILE A 125 8.96 13.27 -6.88
N ALA A 126 9.76 13.90 -6.03
CA ALA A 126 10.47 13.18 -4.97
C ALA A 126 9.50 12.82 -3.82
N ALA A 127 8.62 13.74 -3.44
CA ALA A 127 7.58 13.49 -2.45
C ALA A 127 6.62 12.39 -2.92
N ASP A 128 6.19 12.43 -4.19
CA ASP A 128 5.30 11.45 -4.77
C ASP A 128 5.98 10.06 -4.83
N LEU A 129 7.28 9.99 -5.24
CA LEU A 129 8.04 8.73 -5.24
C LEU A 129 8.24 8.15 -3.84
N LEU A 130 8.54 8.97 -2.83
CA LEU A 130 8.65 8.51 -1.44
C LEU A 130 7.32 7.99 -0.91
N SER A 131 6.22 8.65 -1.26
CA SER A 131 4.87 8.19 -0.94
C SER A 131 4.55 6.85 -1.60
N ASN A 132 4.98 6.63 -2.85
CA ASN A 132 4.76 5.38 -3.56
C ASN A 132 5.58 4.24 -2.96
N ILE A 133 6.86 4.46 -2.67
CA ILE A 133 7.70 3.47 -1.96
C ILE A 133 7.06 3.04 -0.63
N ALA A 134 6.51 4.00 0.12
CA ALA A 134 5.79 3.69 1.37
C ALA A 134 4.49 2.93 1.12
N ALA A 135 3.76 3.24 0.04
CA ALA A 135 2.53 2.56 -0.34
C ALA A 135 2.79 1.09 -0.69
N GLU A 136 3.77 0.81 -1.56
CA GLU A 136 4.18 -0.56 -1.90
C GLU A 136 4.58 -1.37 -0.66
N GLN A 137 5.37 -0.75 0.22
CA GLN A 137 5.74 -1.41 1.48
C GLN A 137 4.53 -1.69 2.37
N GLY A 138 3.55 -0.79 2.40
CA GLY A 138 2.29 -0.96 3.13
C GLY A 138 1.45 -2.11 2.57
N ALA A 139 1.27 -2.16 1.24
CA ALA A 139 0.55 -3.22 0.54
C ALA A 139 1.20 -4.59 0.80
N LYS A 140 2.53 -4.67 0.66
CA LYS A 140 3.30 -5.87 0.99
C LYS A 140 3.02 -6.39 2.40
N VAL A 141 3.05 -5.54 3.41
CA VAL A 141 2.79 -5.93 4.80
C VAL A 141 1.38 -6.51 4.95
N VAL A 142 0.37 -5.91 4.30
CA VAL A 142 -1.01 -6.45 4.34
C VAL A 142 -1.06 -7.81 3.65
N TYR A 143 -0.44 -7.98 2.49
CA TYR A 143 -0.37 -9.28 1.82
C TYR A 143 0.33 -10.35 2.66
N GLU A 144 1.41 -10.03 3.36
CA GLU A 144 2.06 -10.96 4.28
C GLU A 144 1.13 -11.41 5.43
N TYR A 145 0.33 -10.50 5.98
CA TYR A 145 -0.65 -10.83 7.02
C TYR A 145 -1.78 -11.72 6.47
N LEU A 146 -2.30 -11.41 5.29
CA LEU A 146 -3.31 -12.22 4.62
C LEU A 146 -2.78 -13.63 4.31
N TYR A 147 -1.57 -13.73 3.77
CA TYR A 147 -0.92 -15.00 3.48
C TYR A 147 -0.82 -15.92 4.70
N ARG A 148 -0.53 -15.37 5.87
CA ARG A 148 -0.43 -16.13 7.13
C ARG A 148 -1.77 -16.65 7.63
N GLN A 149 -2.87 -15.94 7.33
CA GLN A 149 -4.21 -16.25 7.85
C GLN A 149 -5.04 -17.10 6.90
N ILE A 150 -4.81 -17.03 5.61
CA ILE A 150 -5.54 -17.75 4.58
C ILE A 150 -4.85 -19.10 4.32
N ASN A 151 -5.61 -20.20 4.43
CA ASN A 151 -5.07 -21.55 4.21
C ASN A 151 -5.41 -22.14 2.83
N ASP A 152 -6.19 -21.44 2.00
CA ASP A 152 -6.46 -21.84 0.63
C ASP A 152 -5.18 -21.70 -0.21
N ARG A 153 -4.71 -22.81 -0.79
CA ARG A 153 -3.43 -22.85 -1.53
C ARG A 153 -3.42 -21.97 -2.77
N TYR A 154 -4.55 -21.86 -3.46
CA TYR A 154 -4.62 -21.06 -4.68
C TYR A 154 -4.72 -19.56 -4.37
N VAL A 155 -5.46 -19.21 -3.32
CA VAL A 155 -5.46 -17.82 -2.83
C VAL A 155 -4.05 -17.42 -2.38
N ARG A 156 -3.32 -18.33 -1.69
CA ARG A 156 -1.92 -18.08 -1.33
C ARG A 156 -1.02 -17.89 -2.55
N GLN A 157 -1.22 -18.65 -3.62
CA GLN A 157 -0.47 -18.45 -4.87
C GLN A 157 -0.73 -17.08 -5.48
N THR A 158 -1.98 -16.62 -5.46
CA THR A 158 -2.34 -15.28 -5.91
C THR A 158 -1.68 -14.20 -5.04
N ILE A 159 -1.76 -14.33 -3.71
CA ILE A 159 -1.12 -13.40 -2.77
C ILE A 159 0.41 -13.38 -2.95
N ASP A 160 1.04 -14.54 -3.12
CA ASP A 160 2.49 -14.66 -3.34
C ASP A 160 2.92 -13.96 -4.62
N PHE A 161 2.15 -14.10 -5.69
CA PHE A 161 2.38 -13.38 -6.93
C PHE A 161 2.31 -11.87 -6.71
N LEU A 162 1.20 -11.36 -6.12
CA LEU A 162 1.00 -9.93 -5.86
C LEU A 162 2.10 -9.38 -4.96
N LEU A 163 2.42 -10.05 -3.87
CA LEU A 163 3.50 -9.65 -2.96
C LEU A 163 4.84 -9.48 -3.66
N ASN A 164 5.19 -10.39 -4.60
CA ASN A 164 6.40 -10.26 -5.40
C ASN A 164 6.33 -9.08 -6.38
N ARG A 165 5.14 -8.69 -6.84
CA ARG A 165 4.98 -7.47 -7.65
C ARG A 165 5.18 -6.20 -6.84
N GLU A 166 4.64 -6.12 -5.61
CA GLU A 166 4.90 -5.01 -4.68
C GLU A 166 6.40 -4.79 -4.44
N GLU A 167 7.16 -5.89 -4.27
CA GLU A 167 8.63 -5.82 -4.18
C GLU A 167 9.28 -5.22 -5.43
N ALA A 168 8.82 -5.65 -6.61
CA ALA A 168 9.34 -5.15 -7.87
C ALA A 168 9.01 -3.65 -8.07
N HIS A 169 7.77 -3.23 -7.79
CA HIS A 169 7.34 -1.85 -7.87
C HIS A 169 8.13 -0.96 -6.90
N ASN A 170 8.29 -1.42 -5.65
CA ASN A 170 9.11 -0.72 -4.65
C ASN A 170 10.53 -0.49 -5.16
N ALA A 171 11.17 -1.51 -5.75
CA ALA A 171 12.50 -1.40 -6.30
C ALA A 171 12.57 -0.39 -7.47
N LEU A 172 11.59 -0.43 -8.39
CA LEU A 172 11.49 0.49 -9.53
C LEU A 172 11.29 1.95 -9.09
N PHE A 173 10.43 2.20 -8.08
CA PHE A 173 10.26 3.55 -7.54
C PHE A 173 11.51 4.05 -6.82
N ARG A 174 12.27 3.18 -6.13
CA ARG A 174 13.58 3.55 -5.54
C ARG A 174 14.60 3.93 -6.60
N GLU A 175 14.65 3.21 -7.71
CA GLU A 175 15.52 3.54 -8.84
C GLU A 175 15.14 4.89 -9.45
N ALA A 176 13.84 5.13 -9.67
CA ALA A 176 13.33 6.41 -10.14
C ALA A 176 13.68 7.56 -9.19
N LEU A 177 13.54 7.36 -7.87
CA LEU A 177 13.93 8.35 -6.86
C LEU A 177 15.43 8.69 -6.94
N ASN A 178 16.27 7.68 -7.00
CA ASN A 178 17.72 7.87 -7.17
C ASN A 178 18.04 8.66 -8.44
N ARG A 179 17.36 8.37 -9.54
CA ARG A 179 17.52 9.10 -10.81
C ARG A 179 17.13 10.57 -10.68
N VAL A 180 16.02 10.86 -10.00
CA VAL A 180 15.54 12.24 -9.76
C VAL A 180 16.52 13.01 -8.89
N GLN A 181 16.97 12.42 -7.80
CA GLN A 181 17.90 13.07 -6.86
C GLN A 181 19.28 13.33 -7.48
N ASN A 182 19.81 12.39 -8.27
CA ASN A 182 21.11 12.53 -8.91
C ASN A 182 21.12 13.54 -10.06
N LYS A 183 19.98 13.85 -10.69
CA LYS A 183 19.90 14.85 -11.76
C LYS A 183 19.84 16.29 -11.26
N GLY A 184 19.85 16.52 -9.94
CA GLY A 184 19.76 17.87 -9.35
C GLY A 184 18.46 18.62 -9.70
N SER A 185 17.46 17.90 -10.24
CA SER A 185 16.17 18.48 -10.62
C SER A 185 15.26 18.76 -9.43
N ASN A 186 15.58 18.21 -8.28
CA ASN A 186 14.94 18.51 -7.02
C ASN A 186 15.77 19.59 -6.34
N LYS A 187 15.31 20.82 -6.40
CA LYS A 187 15.86 21.85 -5.53
C LYS A 187 15.44 21.49 -4.10
N ASP A 188 16.34 20.78 -3.43
CA ASP A 188 16.33 20.78 -1.99
C ASP A 188 16.44 22.25 -1.56
N PHE A 189 15.48 22.73 -0.78
CA PHE A 189 15.51 24.08 -0.22
C PHE A 189 16.67 24.25 0.78
N GLY A 190 17.53 23.26 0.86
CA GLY A 190 18.73 23.21 1.66
C GLY A 190 18.45 22.66 3.05
N VAL A 191 19.43 21.95 3.55
CA VAL A 191 19.49 21.53 4.94
C VAL A 191 20.00 22.72 5.73
N THR A 192 19.13 23.38 6.50
CA THR A 192 19.54 24.44 7.42
C THR A 192 20.28 23.85 8.62
N GLU A 193 21.06 24.66 9.32
CA GLU A 193 21.73 24.20 10.58
C GLU A 193 20.68 23.72 11.60
N ASP A 194 19.50 24.35 11.64
CA ASP A 194 18.39 23.96 12.52
C ASP A 194 17.85 22.57 12.21
N SER A 195 17.86 22.14 10.95
CA SER A 195 17.39 20.80 10.55
C SER A 195 18.33 19.67 11.00
N LYS A 196 19.54 20.01 11.47
CA LYS A 196 20.51 19.06 12.03
C LYS A 196 20.38 18.91 13.54
N LEU A 197 19.55 19.74 14.18
CA LEU A 197 19.35 19.69 15.62
C LEU A 197 18.42 18.53 15.98
N TYR A 198 18.81 17.77 16.97
CA TYR A 198 17.96 16.80 17.62
C TYR A 198 17.51 17.34 18.97
N PHE A 199 16.22 17.44 19.17
CA PHE A 199 15.62 17.85 20.43
C PHE A 199 15.16 16.59 21.17
N ASP A 200 15.81 16.27 22.27
CA ASP A 200 15.35 15.22 23.17
C ASP A 200 14.13 15.75 23.96
N LEU A 201 12.94 15.41 23.48
CA LEU A 201 11.67 15.78 24.10
C LEU A 201 11.14 14.69 25.04
N SER A 202 11.94 13.65 25.30
CA SER A 202 11.58 12.60 26.23
C SER A 202 11.50 13.14 27.64
N SER A 203 10.48 12.77 28.41
CA SER A 203 10.41 13.09 29.82
C SER A 203 11.58 12.42 30.55
N PRO A 204 12.26 13.13 31.48
CA PRO A 204 13.32 12.50 32.27
C PRO A 204 12.78 11.27 32.98
N THR A 205 13.46 10.14 32.83
CA THR A 205 13.12 8.90 33.54
C THR A 205 13.23 9.16 35.05
N PRO A 206 12.25 8.76 35.88
CA PRO A 206 12.39 8.88 37.32
C PRO A 206 13.70 8.22 37.78
N PRO A 207 14.40 8.77 38.77
CA PRO A 207 15.79 8.40 39.11
C PRO A 207 16.01 6.93 39.51
N ASN A 208 14.96 6.10 39.58
CA ASN A 208 15.04 4.70 40.02
C ASN A 208 14.90 3.66 38.89
N HIS A 209 14.83 4.05 37.61
CA HIS A 209 14.80 3.13 36.50
C HIS A 209 15.97 3.37 35.55
N PHE A 210 16.97 2.48 35.68
CA PHE A 210 18.12 2.33 34.78
C PHE A 210 19.07 3.53 34.67
N ASN A 211 20.18 3.45 35.39
CA ASN A 211 21.39 4.28 35.25
C ASN A 211 22.11 4.02 33.92
N ALA A 212 21.45 4.14 32.78
CA ALA A 212 22.11 4.18 31.50
C ALA A 212 21.98 5.61 30.95
N PRO A 213 23.09 6.30 30.59
CA PRO A 213 22.98 7.53 29.85
C PRO A 213 22.22 7.24 28.54
N ASN A 214 21.23 8.08 28.22
CA ASN A 214 20.54 7.99 26.93
C ASN A 214 21.58 7.96 25.82
N PRO A 215 21.60 6.93 24.97
CA PRO A 215 22.54 6.90 23.86
C PRO A 215 22.20 8.06 22.92
N THR A 216 23.12 9.02 22.83
CA THR A 216 23.01 10.06 21.80
C THR A 216 23.04 9.38 20.43
N PRO A 217 22.04 9.56 19.57
CA PRO A 217 22.06 8.98 18.25
C PRO A 217 23.36 9.37 17.52
N PRO A 218 24.00 8.46 16.79
CA PRO A 218 25.23 8.77 16.06
C PRO A 218 24.98 9.95 15.10
N GLY A 219 25.79 11.00 15.22
CA GLY A 219 25.75 12.17 14.34
C GLY A 219 24.96 13.38 14.83
N PHE A 220 24.24 13.28 15.95
CA PHE A 220 23.54 14.43 16.54
C PHE A 220 24.33 15.04 17.70
N LYS A 221 24.49 16.37 17.67
CA LYS A 221 25.05 17.13 18.81
C LYS A 221 23.88 17.65 19.64
N ASN A 222 23.85 17.34 20.92
CA ASN A 222 22.92 18.01 21.83
C ASN A 222 23.15 19.52 21.77
N PRO A 223 22.11 20.35 21.66
CA PRO A 223 22.26 21.77 21.85
C PRO A 223 22.78 22.00 23.27
N THR A 224 23.93 22.64 23.36
CA THR A 224 24.49 23.10 24.65
C THR A 224 23.44 23.98 25.33
N GLN A 225 23.02 23.61 26.53
CA GLN A 225 22.20 24.49 27.34
C GLN A 225 22.93 25.84 27.48
N PRO A 226 22.21 26.97 27.27
CA PRO A 226 22.84 28.27 27.57
C PRO A 226 23.20 28.26 29.05
N GLY A 227 24.43 28.58 29.33
CA GLY A 227 25.04 28.52 30.66
C GLY A 227 24.20 29.26 31.71
N GLN A 228 24.15 28.65 32.88
CA GLN A 228 23.80 29.32 34.14
C GLN A 228 24.88 30.34 34.47
#